data_ab9987e47db0c5bcceb400b22e911101
#
_entry.id   ab9987e47db0c5bcceb400b22e911101
#
_cell.length_a   1.000
_cell.length_b   1.000
_cell.length_c   1.000
_cell.angle_alpha   90.00
_cell.angle_beta   90.00
_cell.angle_gamma   90.00
#
_symmetry.space_group_name_H-M   'P 1'
#
loop_
_entity.id
_entity.type
_entity.pdbx_description
1 polymer ?
#
loop_
_entity_poly.entity_id
_entity_poly.type
_entity_poly.pdbx_seq_one_letter_code
_entity_poly.pdbx_strand_id
1 'polypeptide(L)'
;LNISNSLIRKNRNRLEKDLYTEATGGSEVIHYMGKSEQEEADYICSQIEKIISEVDGVNYRDFAILYRANYLSRTIEQSMISHGIDYRIFGGLKFFSRKEVKDALSYLQLVCNDEDLAFERIINVPARGIGKKTLENIQLVALNNQVSLYEALTLFSDQIKLSSKAKKEIITLVKAVETAKQSSLPLHEMFENLMNDVGYIDMLKKDLEDNRIDNIHELQRSIYEFQNQN
;
A
#
# COMPACT_ATOMS: atom_id res chain seq x y z
N LEU A 1 17.68 -20.01 19.37
CA LEU A 1 17.46 -20.87 18.19
C LEU A 1 16.66 -22.14 18.53
N ASN A 2 16.72 -22.70 19.75
CA ASN A 2 16.00 -23.92 20.13
C ASN A 2 14.48 -23.80 19.95
N ILE A 3 13.90 -22.67 20.33
CA ILE A 3 12.45 -22.38 20.16
C ILE A 3 12.10 -22.37 18.68
N SER A 4 12.88 -21.68 17.84
CA SER A 4 12.67 -21.60 16.39
C SER A 4 12.75 -22.98 15.74
N ASN A 5 13.75 -23.79 16.11
CA ASN A 5 13.87 -25.16 15.63
C ASN A 5 12.71 -26.05 16.08
N SER A 6 12.24 -25.89 17.33
CA SER A 6 11.08 -26.64 17.84
C SER A 6 9.80 -26.26 17.12
N LEU A 7 9.61 -24.98 16.78
CA LEU A 7 8.43 -24.51 16.05
C LEU A 7 8.43 -25.03 14.61
N ILE A 8 9.53 -24.87 13.89
CA ILE A 8 9.62 -25.25 12.48
C ILE A 8 9.53 -26.77 12.28
N ARG A 9 9.98 -27.58 13.25
CA ARG A 9 9.85 -29.06 13.20
C ARG A 9 8.40 -29.53 13.18
N LYS A 10 7.43 -28.71 13.60
CA LYS A 10 6.00 -29.03 13.51
C LYS A 10 5.42 -28.87 12.11
N ASN A 11 6.09 -28.20 11.20
CA ASN A 11 5.67 -28.08 9.80
C ASN A 11 5.94 -29.36 9.02
N ARG A 12 4.91 -29.89 8.33
CA ARG A 12 5.00 -31.12 7.53
C ARG A 12 5.73 -30.93 6.20
N ASN A 13 5.60 -29.74 5.58
CA ASN A 13 6.21 -29.41 4.29
C ASN A 13 7.37 -28.43 4.52
N ARG A 14 8.52 -28.92 4.97
CA ARG A 14 9.71 -28.11 5.17
C ARG A 14 10.94 -28.74 4.54
N LEU A 15 11.92 -27.94 4.17
CA LEU A 15 13.28 -28.42 3.95
C LEU A 15 13.90 -28.70 5.33
N GLU A 16 14.53 -29.87 5.49
CA GLU A 16 15.23 -30.20 6.71
C GLU A 16 16.46 -29.31 6.85
N LYS A 17 16.36 -28.34 7.76
CA LYS A 17 17.42 -27.39 8.09
C LYS A 17 17.27 -27.00 9.55
N ASP A 18 18.31 -27.20 10.34
CA ASP A 18 18.37 -26.74 11.71
C ASP A 18 19.23 -25.47 11.79
N LEU A 19 18.74 -24.50 12.54
CA LEU A 19 19.49 -23.30 12.86
C LEU A 19 20.45 -23.61 14.01
N TYR A 20 21.70 -23.21 13.87
CA TYR A 20 22.72 -23.36 14.90
C TYR A 20 23.47 -22.04 15.13
N THR A 21 24.14 -21.93 16.26
CA THR A 21 25.02 -20.82 16.61
C THR A 21 26.18 -21.34 17.43
N GLU A 22 27.33 -20.73 17.25
CA GLU A 22 28.52 -20.98 18.06
C GLU A 22 28.56 -20.08 19.31
N ALA A 23 27.70 -19.04 19.34
CA ALA A 23 27.59 -18.17 20.49
C ALA A 23 27.00 -18.89 21.71
N THR A 24 27.65 -18.73 22.85
CA THR A 24 27.18 -19.25 24.14
C THR A 24 26.52 -18.14 24.94
N GLY A 25 25.35 -18.43 25.49
CA GLY A 25 24.54 -17.48 26.25
C GLY A 25 23.54 -16.75 25.36
N GLY A 26 22.89 -15.76 25.93
CA GLY A 26 21.88 -14.91 25.30
C GLY A 26 20.74 -14.61 26.26
N SER A 27 19.98 -13.57 25.97
CA SER A 27 18.81 -13.18 26.76
C SER A 27 17.69 -14.21 26.59
N GLU A 28 16.81 -14.29 27.60
CA GLU A 28 15.59 -15.09 27.52
C GLU A 28 14.66 -14.59 26.43
N VAL A 29 13.88 -15.51 25.85
CA VAL A 29 12.85 -15.13 24.86
C VAL A 29 11.67 -14.55 25.60
N ILE A 30 11.31 -13.31 25.25
CA ILE A 30 10.12 -12.65 25.75
C ILE A 30 8.98 -12.93 24.80
N HIS A 31 7.83 -13.36 25.33
CA HIS A 31 6.57 -13.43 24.61
C HIS A 31 5.69 -12.26 25.05
N TYR A 32 5.29 -11.44 24.07
CA TYR A 32 4.36 -10.32 24.29
C TYR A 32 3.16 -10.48 23.37
N MET A 33 1.98 -10.18 23.85
CA MET A 33 0.73 -10.16 23.10
C MET A 33 0.02 -8.86 23.40
N GLY A 34 0.01 -7.96 22.41
CA GLY A 34 -0.73 -6.71 22.46
C GLY A 34 -2.23 -6.92 22.24
N LYS A 35 -3.04 -5.95 22.65
CA LYS A 35 -4.48 -5.91 22.36
C LYS A 35 -4.77 -5.51 20.92
N SER A 36 -3.80 -4.92 20.23
CA SER A 36 -3.85 -4.50 18.84
C SER A 36 -2.48 -4.61 18.20
N GLU A 37 -2.44 -4.62 16.87
CA GLU A 37 -1.19 -4.59 16.08
C GLU A 37 -0.37 -3.33 16.37
N GLN A 38 -1.03 -2.19 16.64
CA GLN A 38 -0.37 -0.95 17.02
C GLN A 38 0.34 -1.09 18.37
N GLU A 39 -0.32 -1.68 19.37
CA GLU A 39 0.28 -1.90 20.68
C GLU A 39 1.49 -2.84 20.62
N GLU A 40 1.44 -3.86 19.74
CA GLU A 40 2.60 -4.74 19.50
C GLU A 40 3.76 -3.98 18.85
N ALA A 41 3.48 -3.13 17.84
CA ALA A 41 4.50 -2.35 17.17
C ALA A 41 5.14 -1.30 18.10
N ASP A 42 4.33 -0.62 18.92
CA ASP A 42 4.81 0.36 19.90
C ASP A 42 5.63 -0.31 21.00
N TYR A 43 5.23 -1.52 21.43
CA TYR A 43 6.02 -2.31 22.37
C TYR A 43 7.40 -2.66 21.79
N ILE A 44 7.48 -3.08 20.51
CA ILE A 44 8.75 -3.36 19.83
C ILE A 44 9.65 -2.12 19.84
N CYS A 45 9.12 -0.97 19.43
CA CYS A 45 9.87 0.30 19.42
C CYS A 45 10.35 0.67 20.82
N SER A 46 9.50 0.60 21.83
CA SER A 46 9.86 0.89 23.22
C SER A 46 10.95 -0.05 23.76
N GLN A 47 10.92 -1.35 23.37
CA GLN A 47 11.99 -2.28 23.78
C GLN A 47 13.32 -1.95 23.09
N ILE A 48 13.29 -1.54 21.82
CA ILE A 48 14.51 -1.10 21.11
C ILE A 48 15.12 0.12 21.80
N GLU A 49 14.33 1.15 22.09
CA GLU A 49 14.77 2.36 22.78
C GLU A 49 15.34 2.05 24.17
N LYS A 50 14.62 1.20 24.92
CA LYS A 50 15.09 0.75 26.23
C LYS A 50 16.45 0.08 26.17
N ILE A 51 16.62 -0.90 25.27
CA ILE A 51 17.90 -1.63 25.16
C ILE A 51 19.03 -0.68 24.76
N ILE A 52 18.79 0.25 23.83
CA ILE A 52 19.78 1.25 23.43
C ILE A 52 20.17 2.14 24.62
N SER A 53 19.22 2.48 25.49
CA SER A 53 19.50 3.32 26.66
C SER A 53 20.22 2.58 27.80
N GLU A 54 20.03 1.27 27.90
CA GLU A 54 20.56 0.46 29.02
C GLU A 54 21.85 -0.28 28.68
N VAL A 55 22.17 -0.49 27.39
CA VAL A 55 23.32 -1.30 26.96
C VAL A 55 24.29 -0.48 26.13
N ASP A 56 25.46 -0.23 26.66
CA ASP A 56 26.50 0.51 25.95
C ASP A 56 26.95 -0.17 24.64
N GLY A 57 27.10 0.64 23.60
CA GLY A 57 27.59 0.18 22.28
C GLY A 57 26.55 -0.44 21.36
N VAL A 58 25.29 -0.64 21.82
CA VAL A 58 24.17 -1.11 20.99
C VAL A 58 23.63 0.06 20.17
N ASN A 59 23.33 -0.22 18.89
CA ASN A 59 22.80 0.76 17.94
C ASN A 59 21.57 0.20 17.22
N TYR A 60 20.78 1.04 16.57
CA TYR A 60 19.58 0.63 15.79
C TYR A 60 19.88 -0.46 14.74
N ARG A 61 21.06 -0.46 14.13
CA ARG A 61 21.51 -1.48 13.17
C ARG A 61 21.65 -2.90 13.74
N ASP A 62 21.67 -3.04 15.06
CA ASP A 62 21.84 -4.32 15.72
C ASP A 62 20.51 -5.04 15.95
N PHE A 63 19.38 -4.38 15.60
CA PHE A 63 18.03 -4.94 15.70
C PHE A 63 17.50 -5.37 14.34
N ALA A 64 16.74 -6.45 14.34
CA ALA A 64 15.99 -6.93 13.17
C ALA A 64 14.57 -7.32 13.57
N ILE A 65 13.58 -6.83 12.82
CA ILE A 65 12.17 -7.20 12.98
C ILE A 65 11.78 -8.10 11.82
N LEU A 66 11.30 -9.31 12.13
CA LEU A 66 10.87 -10.29 11.15
C LEU A 66 9.35 -10.44 11.19
N TYR A 67 8.72 -10.40 10.03
CA TYR A 67 7.28 -10.58 9.88
C TYR A 67 6.97 -11.55 8.73
N ARG A 68 5.81 -12.21 8.79
CA ARG A 68 5.44 -13.27 7.84
C ARG A 68 4.94 -12.73 6.50
N ALA A 69 4.17 -11.66 6.51
CA ALA A 69 3.54 -11.09 5.32
C ALA A 69 3.87 -9.60 5.17
N ASN A 70 4.00 -9.14 3.93
CA ASN A 70 4.46 -7.78 3.64
C ASN A 70 3.55 -6.68 4.16
N TYR A 71 2.24 -6.89 4.21
CA TYR A 71 1.30 -5.88 4.71
C TYR A 71 1.52 -5.55 6.18
N LEU A 72 1.98 -6.52 7.00
CA LEU A 72 2.28 -6.30 8.42
C LEU A 72 3.35 -5.24 8.68
N SER A 73 4.16 -4.89 7.66
CA SER A 73 5.16 -3.84 7.82
C SER A 73 4.55 -2.46 8.06
N ARG A 74 3.32 -2.18 7.61
CA ARG A 74 2.71 -0.84 7.72
C ARG A 74 2.67 -0.34 9.15
N THR A 75 2.07 -1.11 10.06
CA THR A 75 1.93 -0.73 11.47
C THR A 75 3.30 -0.57 12.14
N ILE A 76 4.24 -1.47 11.84
CA ILE A 76 5.62 -1.39 12.34
C ILE A 76 6.32 -0.13 11.80
N GLU A 77 6.22 0.16 10.50
CA GLU A 77 6.79 1.36 9.88
C GLU A 77 6.22 2.64 10.49
N GLN A 78 4.91 2.67 10.72
CA GLN A 78 4.24 3.81 11.34
C GLN A 78 4.72 4.05 12.78
N SER A 79 4.85 2.99 13.57
CA SER A 79 5.39 3.07 14.93
C SER A 79 6.84 3.52 14.95
N MET A 80 7.71 2.98 14.05
CA MET A 80 9.09 3.42 13.88
C MET A 80 9.19 4.93 13.60
N ILE A 81 8.35 5.44 12.67
CA ILE A 81 8.29 6.87 12.34
C ILE A 81 7.87 7.69 13.56
N SER A 82 6.83 7.25 14.29
CA SER A 82 6.33 7.96 15.48
C SER A 82 7.35 8.04 16.60
N HIS A 83 8.19 7.01 16.75
CA HIS A 83 9.31 6.97 17.71
C HIS A 83 10.61 7.61 17.17
N GLY A 84 10.64 8.11 15.92
CA GLY A 84 11.83 8.70 15.33
C GLY A 84 12.94 7.69 15.06
N ILE A 85 12.63 6.41 14.91
CA ILE A 85 13.57 5.32 14.68
C ILE A 85 13.81 5.14 13.18
N ASP A 86 15.06 5.35 12.73
CA ASP A 86 15.45 5.07 11.35
C ASP A 86 15.48 3.57 11.07
N TYR A 87 14.89 3.14 9.94
CA TYR A 87 14.81 1.75 9.56
C TYR A 87 15.03 1.52 8.06
N ARG A 88 15.38 0.28 7.71
CA ARG A 88 15.43 -0.23 6.33
C ARG A 88 14.60 -1.49 6.19
N ILE A 89 13.89 -1.62 5.05
CA ILE A 89 13.21 -2.86 4.68
C ILE A 89 14.11 -3.64 3.74
N PHE A 90 14.38 -4.89 4.09
CA PHE A 90 15.12 -5.82 3.24
C PHE A 90 14.13 -6.75 2.51
N GLY A 91 14.34 -6.92 1.20
CA GLY A 91 13.48 -7.77 0.36
C GLY A 91 12.14 -7.15 -0.04
N GLY A 92 11.94 -5.85 0.18
CA GLY A 92 10.71 -5.16 -0.18
C GLY A 92 10.84 -3.63 -0.22
N LEU A 93 9.73 -2.98 -0.58
CA LEU A 93 9.58 -1.52 -0.54
C LEU A 93 8.82 -1.11 0.72
N LYS A 94 9.07 0.10 1.22
CA LYS A 94 8.23 0.75 2.24
C LYS A 94 6.77 0.72 1.80
N PHE A 95 5.84 0.52 2.72
CA PHE A 95 4.42 0.30 2.42
C PHE A 95 3.85 1.32 1.42
N PHE A 96 3.98 2.61 1.73
CA PHE A 96 3.50 3.69 0.85
C PHE A 96 4.31 3.89 -0.44
N SER A 97 5.44 3.17 -0.60
CA SER A 97 6.23 3.17 -1.84
C SER A 97 5.86 2.04 -2.79
N ARG A 98 5.03 1.09 -2.38
CA ARG A 98 4.56 -0.02 -3.20
C ARG A 98 3.68 0.48 -4.33
N LYS A 99 3.82 -0.16 -5.50
CA LYS A 99 3.12 0.26 -6.72
C LYS A 99 1.61 0.30 -6.52
N GLU A 100 1.04 -0.78 -6.01
CA GLU A 100 -0.41 -0.93 -5.80
C GLU A 100 -0.97 0.08 -4.79
N VAL A 101 -0.22 0.41 -3.75
CA VAL A 101 -0.59 1.43 -2.77
C VAL A 101 -0.56 2.81 -3.40
N LYS A 102 0.48 3.13 -4.18
CA LYS A 102 0.56 4.40 -4.91
C LYS A 102 -0.55 4.54 -5.96
N ASP A 103 -0.86 3.46 -6.69
CA ASP A 103 -1.94 3.47 -7.67
C ASP A 103 -3.30 3.76 -6.99
N ALA A 104 -3.58 3.07 -5.86
CA ALA A 104 -4.80 3.27 -5.10
C ALA A 104 -4.92 4.68 -4.50
N LEU A 105 -3.82 5.21 -3.95
CA LEU A 105 -3.77 6.60 -3.47
C LEU A 105 -3.98 7.61 -4.60
N SER A 106 -3.46 7.34 -5.81
CA SER A 106 -3.69 8.22 -6.96
C SER A 106 -5.16 8.23 -7.39
N TYR A 107 -5.90 7.13 -7.24
CA TYR A 107 -7.35 7.16 -7.43
C TYR A 107 -8.06 8.07 -6.42
N LEU A 108 -7.66 8.03 -5.14
CA LEU A 108 -8.20 8.94 -4.12
C LEU A 108 -7.85 10.41 -4.41
N GLN A 109 -6.60 10.69 -4.81
CA GLN A 109 -6.16 12.04 -5.19
C GLN A 109 -6.96 12.58 -6.37
N LEU A 110 -7.27 11.73 -7.37
CA LEU A 110 -8.12 12.12 -8.49
C LEU A 110 -9.54 12.44 -8.05
N VAL A 111 -10.12 11.65 -7.13
CA VAL A 111 -11.46 11.92 -6.59
C VAL A 111 -11.50 13.23 -5.79
N CYS A 112 -10.45 13.51 -5.01
CA CYS A 112 -10.43 14.68 -4.12
C CYS A 112 -10.06 15.98 -4.83
N ASN A 113 -9.10 15.96 -5.78
CA ASN A 113 -8.43 17.16 -6.25
C ASN A 113 -8.27 17.26 -7.77
N ASP A 114 -8.74 16.29 -8.55
CA ASP A 114 -8.52 16.18 -10.00
C ASP A 114 -7.04 16.33 -10.41
N GLU A 115 -6.13 15.77 -9.58
CA GLU A 115 -4.68 15.95 -9.71
C GLU A 115 -4.14 15.28 -10.98
N ASP A 116 -3.49 16.05 -11.86
CA ASP A 116 -2.99 15.58 -13.15
C ASP A 116 -1.95 14.46 -13.04
N LEU A 117 -1.04 14.53 -12.07
CA LEU A 117 -0.05 13.46 -11.85
C LEU A 117 -0.72 12.16 -11.40
N ALA A 118 -1.76 12.26 -10.59
CA ALA A 118 -2.56 11.12 -10.18
C ALA A 118 -3.32 10.53 -11.36
N PHE A 119 -3.93 11.38 -12.20
CA PHE A 119 -4.59 10.97 -13.43
C PHE A 119 -3.64 10.23 -14.37
N GLU A 120 -2.48 10.80 -14.70
CA GLU A 120 -1.49 10.18 -15.59
C GLU A 120 -1.05 8.80 -15.09
N ARG A 121 -0.92 8.65 -13.78
CA ARG A 121 -0.55 7.38 -13.17
C ARG A 121 -1.60 6.30 -13.37
N ILE A 122 -2.89 6.62 -13.23
CA ILE A 122 -3.95 5.61 -13.17
C ILE A 122 -4.78 5.47 -14.46
N ILE A 123 -4.68 6.38 -15.40
CA ILE A 123 -5.53 6.40 -16.59
C ILE A 123 -5.49 5.08 -17.37
N ASN A 124 -4.37 4.39 -17.37
CA ASN A 124 -4.20 3.08 -18.02
C ASN A 124 -3.87 1.94 -17.04
N VAL A 125 -4.28 2.06 -15.78
CA VAL A 125 -4.11 1.05 -14.73
C VAL A 125 -5.46 0.87 -13.99
N PRO A 126 -6.25 -0.19 -14.28
CA PRO A 126 -6.07 -1.27 -15.25
C PRO A 126 -5.93 -0.81 -16.71
N ALA A 127 -5.45 -1.71 -17.58
CA ALA A 127 -5.18 -1.39 -18.98
C ALA A 127 -6.47 -1.01 -19.74
N ARG A 128 -6.62 0.27 -20.11
CA ARG A 128 -7.77 0.85 -20.80
C ARG A 128 -7.51 1.19 -22.27
N GLY A 129 -6.35 0.78 -22.80
CA GLY A 129 -5.98 1.08 -24.18
C GLY A 129 -5.56 2.53 -24.40
N ILE A 130 -5.16 3.23 -23.35
CA ILE A 130 -4.60 4.58 -23.41
C ILE A 130 -3.08 4.47 -23.54
N GLY A 131 -2.60 4.60 -24.77
CA GLY A 131 -1.17 4.66 -25.05
C GLY A 131 -0.62 6.09 -24.96
N LYS A 132 0.70 6.21 -25.12
CA LYS A 132 1.42 7.49 -25.03
C LYS A 132 0.82 8.57 -25.93
N LYS A 133 0.52 8.26 -27.21
CA LYS A 133 -0.08 9.21 -28.15
C LYS A 133 -1.46 9.72 -27.73
N THR A 134 -2.26 8.85 -27.10
CA THR A 134 -3.59 9.24 -26.60
C THR A 134 -3.44 10.16 -25.38
N LEU A 135 -2.51 9.84 -24.49
CA LEU A 135 -2.22 10.70 -23.33
C LEU A 135 -1.69 12.07 -23.78
N GLU A 136 -0.76 12.14 -24.73
CA GLU A 136 -0.29 13.39 -25.32
C GLU A 136 -1.44 14.21 -25.93
N ASN A 137 -2.42 13.55 -26.57
CA ASN A 137 -3.59 14.24 -27.10
C ASN A 137 -4.50 14.78 -25.99
N ILE A 138 -4.70 14.04 -24.89
CA ILE A 138 -5.42 14.53 -23.70
C ILE A 138 -4.72 15.75 -23.12
N GLN A 139 -3.39 15.71 -22.98
CA GLN A 139 -2.59 16.83 -22.46
C GLN A 139 -2.72 18.08 -23.36
N LEU A 140 -2.71 17.93 -24.68
CA LEU A 140 -2.93 19.04 -25.61
C LEU A 140 -4.34 19.64 -25.48
N VAL A 141 -5.37 18.80 -25.36
CA VAL A 141 -6.76 19.27 -25.17
C VAL A 141 -6.89 20.01 -23.84
N ALA A 142 -6.30 19.49 -22.76
CA ALA A 142 -6.29 20.12 -21.45
C ALA A 142 -5.61 21.51 -21.50
N LEU A 143 -4.42 21.57 -22.11
CA LEU A 143 -3.67 22.83 -22.26
C LEU A 143 -4.45 23.87 -23.07
N ASN A 144 -5.05 23.49 -24.21
CA ASN A 144 -5.79 24.39 -25.08
C ASN A 144 -7.06 24.96 -24.41
N ASN A 145 -7.67 24.19 -23.52
CA ASN A 145 -8.90 24.58 -22.82
C ASN A 145 -8.65 25.08 -21.39
N GLN A 146 -7.38 25.08 -20.91
CA GLN A 146 -6.98 25.53 -19.57
C GLN A 146 -7.73 24.77 -18.44
N VAL A 147 -7.84 23.46 -18.58
CA VAL A 147 -8.49 22.55 -17.64
C VAL A 147 -7.56 21.43 -17.21
N SER A 148 -7.91 20.67 -16.16
CA SER A 148 -7.18 19.47 -15.77
C SER A 148 -7.26 18.38 -16.83
N LEU A 149 -6.39 17.37 -16.75
CA LEU A 149 -6.43 16.21 -17.66
C LEU A 149 -7.73 15.43 -17.52
N TYR A 150 -8.28 15.35 -16.31
CA TYR A 150 -9.55 14.69 -16.04
C TYR A 150 -10.71 15.47 -16.65
N GLU A 151 -10.75 16.78 -16.48
CA GLU A 151 -11.76 17.65 -17.10
C GLU A 151 -11.65 17.64 -18.65
N ALA A 152 -10.44 17.61 -19.21
CA ALA A 152 -10.27 17.46 -20.65
C ALA A 152 -10.90 16.15 -21.16
N LEU A 153 -10.75 15.06 -20.40
CA LEU A 153 -11.33 13.77 -20.76
C LEU A 153 -12.86 13.76 -20.63
N THR A 154 -13.42 14.44 -19.65
CA THR A 154 -14.87 14.43 -19.36
C THR A 154 -15.63 15.46 -20.19
N LEU A 155 -15.14 16.70 -20.28
CA LEU A 155 -15.84 17.82 -20.91
C LEU A 155 -15.54 17.95 -22.42
N PHE A 156 -14.37 17.51 -22.87
CA PHE A 156 -13.88 17.67 -24.24
C PHE A 156 -13.54 16.33 -24.91
N SER A 157 -14.22 15.25 -24.53
CA SER A 157 -13.97 13.90 -25.02
C SER A 157 -14.13 13.72 -26.52
N ASP A 158 -14.93 14.55 -27.18
CA ASP A 158 -15.12 14.62 -28.64
C ASP A 158 -13.86 15.09 -29.38
N GLN A 159 -12.99 15.88 -28.73
CA GLN A 159 -11.70 16.35 -29.27
C GLN A 159 -10.59 15.30 -29.11
N ILE A 160 -10.83 14.23 -28.34
CA ILE A 160 -9.84 13.20 -28.02
C ILE A 160 -10.09 11.96 -28.90
N LYS A 161 -9.09 11.55 -29.66
CA LYS A 161 -9.17 10.36 -30.52
C LYS A 161 -9.02 9.08 -29.67
N LEU A 162 -10.14 8.43 -29.41
CA LEU A 162 -10.22 7.18 -28.64
C LEU A 162 -10.69 6.03 -29.49
N SER A 163 -10.11 4.84 -29.32
CA SER A 163 -10.67 3.61 -29.87
C SER A 163 -12.01 3.27 -29.20
N SER A 164 -12.88 2.50 -29.86
CA SER A 164 -14.17 2.08 -29.29
C SER A 164 -14.00 1.33 -27.95
N LYS A 165 -12.92 0.55 -27.81
CA LYS A 165 -12.59 -0.13 -26.55
C LYS A 165 -12.20 0.87 -25.47
N ALA A 166 -11.25 1.75 -25.76
CA ALA A 166 -10.79 2.78 -24.82
C ALA A 166 -11.96 3.68 -24.35
N LYS A 167 -12.88 4.02 -25.27
CA LYS A 167 -14.05 4.83 -24.93
C LYS A 167 -14.95 4.18 -23.90
N LYS A 168 -15.20 2.86 -24.00
CA LYS A 168 -15.98 2.11 -23.01
C LYS A 168 -15.29 2.08 -21.63
N GLU A 169 -14.01 1.78 -21.63
CA GLU A 169 -13.22 1.72 -20.38
C GLU A 169 -13.13 3.08 -19.67
N ILE A 170 -13.01 4.16 -20.45
CA ILE A 170 -13.02 5.54 -19.90
C ILE A 170 -14.39 5.90 -19.33
N ILE A 171 -15.49 5.54 -19.98
CA ILE A 171 -16.84 5.77 -19.43
C ILE A 171 -16.98 5.07 -18.07
N THR A 172 -16.48 3.84 -17.94
CA THR A 172 -16.49 3.12 -16.65
C THR A 172 -15.65 3.83 -15.60
N LEU A 173 -14.43 4.29 -15.95
CA LEU A 173 -13.58 5.05 -15.05
C LEU A 173 -14.25 6.35 -14.57
N VAL A 174 -14.75 7.16 -15.54
CA VAL A 174 -15.41 8.44 -15.22
C VAL A 174 -16.63 8.20 -14.33
N LYS A 175 -17.48 7.22 -14.65
CA LYS A 175 -18.62 6.88 -13.82
C LYS A 175 -18.22 6.50 -12.40
N ALA A 176 -17.20 5.68 -12.23
CA ALA A 176 -16.71 5.27 -10.90
C ALA A 176 -16.18 6.47 -10.10
N VAL A 177 -15.38 7.34 -10.73
CA VAL A 177 -14.84 8.55 -10.10
C VAL A 177 -15.95 9.51 -9.71
N GLU A 178 -16.92 9.79 -10.60
CA GLU A 178 -18.04 10.68 -10.30
C GLU A 178 -18.96 10.10 -9.21
N THR A 179 -19.17 8.77 -9.21
CA THR A 179 -19.90 8.11 -8.11
C THR A 179 -19.18 8.28 -6.79
N ALA A 180 -17.86 8.14 -6.77
CA ALA A 180 -17.05 8.34 -5.56
C ALA A 180 -17.07 9.80 -5.07
N LYS A 181 -16.97 10.80 -5.98
CA LYS A 181 -17.07 12.24 -5.66
C LYS A 181 -18.41 12.61 -5.02
N GLN A 182 -19.50 11.96 -5.44
CA GLN A 182 -20.86 12.22 -4.94
C GLN A 182 -21.24 11.32 -3.76
N SER A 183 -20.34 10.43 -3.32
CA SER A 183 -20.62 9.47 -2.26
C SER A 183 -20.76 10.15 -0.90
N SER A 184 -21.80 9.78 -0.16
CA SER A 184 -21.99 10.12 1.26
C SER A 184 -21.52 9.01 2.21
N LEU A 185 -20.94 7.92 1.67
CA LEU A 185 -20.42 6.83 2.46
C LEU A 185 -19.16 7.23 3.24
N PRO A 186 -18.85 6.53 4.34
CA PRO A 186 -17.55 6.65 4.99
C PRO A 186 -16.41 6.44 4.00
N LEU A 187 -15.28 7.16 4.17
CA LEU A 187 -14.19 7.18 3.20
C LEU A 187 -13.65 5.77 2.88
N HIS A 188 -13.55 4.88 3.87
CA HIS A 188 -13.08 3.52 3.67
C HIS A 188 -14.04 2.65 2.84
N GLU A 189 -15.36 2.87 2.95
CA GLU A 189 -16.36 2.18 2.14
C GLU A 189 -16.39 2.74 0.71
N MET A 190 -16.32 4.07 0.58
CA MET A 190 -16.20 4.72 -0.73
C MET A 190 -14.93 4.25 -1.46
N PHE A 191 -13.80 4.13 -0.76
CA PHE A 191 -12.55 3.63 -1.30
C PHE A 191 -12.67 2.19 -1.81
N GLU A 192 -13.29 1.30 -1.03
CA GLU A 192 -13.52 -0.09 -1.44
C GLU A 192 -14.36 -0.18 -2.72
N ASN A 193 -15.48 0.56 -2.76
CA ASN A 193 -16.34 0.62 -3.92
C ASN A 193 -15.59 1.16 -5.15
N LEU A 194 -14.83 2.25 -4.98
CA LEU A 194 -14.02 2.82 -6.06
C LEU A 194 -13.03 1.79 -6.63
N MET A 195 -12.28 1.08 -5.78
CA MET A 195 -11.30 0.06 -6.23
C MET A 195 -11.95 -1.10 -6.99
N ASN A 196 -13.16 -1.49 -6.61
CA ASN A 196 -13.94 -2.50 -7.32
C ASN A 196 -14.49 -1.95 -8.65
N ASP A 197 -15.12 -0.78 -8.65
CA ASP A 197 -15.78 -0.18 -9.80
C ASP A 197 -14.81 0.17 -10.94
N VAL A 198 -13.59 0.62 -10.61
CA VAL A 198 -12.54 0.87 -11.61
C VAL A 198 -11.88 -0.42 -12.10
N GLY A 199 -12.24 -1.59 -11.57
CA GLY A 199 -11.69 -2.90 -11.92
C GLY A 199 -10.28 -3.15 -11.39
N TYR A 200 -9.81 -2.36 -10.40
CA TYR A 200 -8.45 -2.48 -9.89
C TYR A 200 -8.23 -3.78 -9.11
N ILE A 201 -9.19 -4.14 -8.25
CA ILE A 201 -9.15 -5.40 -7.50
C ILE A 201 -9.17 -6.61 -8.45
N ASP A 202 -9.98 -6.59 -9.50
CA ASP A 202 -10.02 -7.67 -10.49
C ASP A 202 -8.74 -7.80 -11.31
N MET A 203 -8.04 -6.67 -11.54
CA MET A 203 -6.71 -6.69 -12.14
C MET A 203 -5.71 -7.37 -11.21
N LEU A 204 -5.69 -7.01 -9.93
CA LEU A 204 -4.77 -7.60 -8.94
C LEU A 204 -5.01 -9.10 -8.72
N LYS A 205 -6.28 -9.56 -8.75
CA LYS A 205 -6.62 -10.99 -8.64
C LYS A 205 -6.06 -11.84 -9.79
N LYS A 206 -5.79 -11.24 -10.94
CA LYS A 206 -5.19 -11.94 -12.10
C LYS A 206 -3.67 -12.01 -12.02
N ASP A 207 -3.08 -11.21 -11.15
CA ASP A 207 -1.63 -11.22 -10.92
C ASP A 207 -1.29 -12.34 -9.94
N LEU A 208 -0.29 -13.15 -10.25
CA LEU A 208 0.11 -14.30 -9.41
C LEU A 208 0.84 -13.88 -8.11
N GLU A 209 1.03 -12.59 -7.89
CA GLU A 209 1.62 -12.07 -6.66
C GLU A 209 0.55 -11.87 -5.58
N ASP A 210 0.38 -12.86 -4.73
CA ASP A 210 -0.68 -12.98 -3.70
C ASP A 210 -0.78 -11.81 -2.70
N ASN A 211 0.28 -11.02 -2.51
CA ASN A 211 0.33 -10.02 -1.43
C ASN A 211 -0.19 -8.63 -1.81
N ARG A 212 -0.52 -8.36 -3.09
CA ARG A 212 -0.93 -7.01 -3.53
C ARG A 212 -2.33 -6.65 -3.07
N ILE A 213 -3.24 -7.60 -3.06
CA ILE A 213 -4.61 -7.39 -2.57
C ILE A 213 -4.59 -7.11 -1.06
N ASP A 214 -3.78 -7.84 -0.31
CA ASP A 214 -3.63 -7.63 1.13
C ASP A 214 -3.12 -6.20 1.43
N ASN A 215 -2.24 -5.65 0.57
CA ASN A 215 -1.78 -4.28 0.71
C ASN A 215 -2.91 -3.25 0.47
N ILE A 216 -3.86 -3.54 -0.42
CA ILE A 216 -5.03 -2.67 -0.62
C ILE A 216 -6.00 -2.75 0.57
N HIS A 217 -6.24 -3.94 1.12
CA HIS A 217 -7.05 -4.11 2.32
C HIS A 217 -6.41 -3.41 3.52
N GLU A 218 -5.09 -3.47 3.64
CA GLU A 218 -4.35 -2.79 4.70
C GLU A 218 -4.41 -1.26 4.53
N LEU A 219 -4.37 -0.75 3.29
CA LEU A 219 -4.60 0.67 3.02
C LEU A 219 -6.03 1.09 3.41
N GLN A 220 -7.04 0.29 3.07
CA GLN A 220 -8.43 0.52 3.45
C GLN A 220 -8.58 0.58 4.98
N ARG A 221 -7.93 -0.34 5.69
CA ARG A 221 -7.90 -0.35 7.16
C ARG A 221 -7.26 0.92 7.72
N SER A 222 -6.14 1.36 7.14
CA SER A 222 -5.49 2.62 7.51
C SER A 222 -6.41 3.83 7.35
N ILE A 223 -7.20 3.88 6.27
CA ILE A 223 -8.20 4.93 6.03
C ILE A 223 -9.30 4.88 7.10
N TYR A 224 -9.78 3.70 7.45
CA TYR A 224 -10.77 3.53 8.53
C TYR A 224 -10.25 4.00 9.89
N GLU A 225 -9.03 3.63 10.24
CA GLU A 225 -8.37 4.05 11.50
C GLU A 225 -8.23 5.58 11.56
N PHE A 226 -7.79 6.20 10.45
CA PHE A 226 -7.66 7.66 10.36
C PHE A 226 -9.01 8.39 10.55
N GLN A 227 -10.10 7.87 9.98
CA GLN A 227 -11.44 8.44 10.15
C GLN A 227 -11.93 8.41 11.59
N ASN A 228 -11.57 7.38 12.37
CA ASN A 228 -12.04 7.20 13.74
C ASN A 228 -11.18 7.93 14.78
N GLN A 229 -10.03 8.49 14.39
CA GLN A 229 -9.15 9.27 15.26
C GLN A 229 -9.39 10.78 15.18
N ASN A 230 -10.17 11.24 14.19
CA ASN A 230 -10.54 12.64 13.96
C ASN A 230 -12.05 12.83 14.04
#